data_859a69da7277d1ac553f2c7b76fc2890
#
_entry.id   859a69da7277d1ac553f2c7b76fc2890
#
_cell.length_a   1.000
_cell.length_b   1.000
_cell.length_c   1.000
_cell.angle_alpha   90.00
_cell.angle_beta   90.00
_cell.angle_gamma   90.00
#
_symmetry.space_group_name_H-M   'P 1'
#
loop_
_entity.id
_entity.type
_entity.pdbx_description
1 polymer ?
#
loop_
_entity_poly.entity_id
_entity_poly.type
_entity_poly.pdbx_seq_one_letter_code
_entity_poly.pdbx_strand_id
1 'polypeptide(L)'
;MVKLLKVARLQFLIVGLSLYVLGALVAVVLGAPFSLGRLLVGYLVILPAQLSVHFSNDYFDVAYDRPGGPTLISGGGGVLLEHPELREPVKWIAIGLILFSIAVGIFFIRIYAFPWWIMGFVVLGNLVGWCYSAPPFRLSQRGLGELCYTFAAGFLVPAMGYLTMRGALDTGGMFFLVPLILYGLVSILSVEIPDMEDDRLGNKRTWVAVRGRGFGFMVIGWLLLAVTGYFFFFHRFYPRQLPLDFRIVGYLSLLPLLPGLLGMIKKPAEKQPAAKIATWIVITLAVFSIFVDGYLLYLASRLL
;
A
#
# COMPACT_ATOMS: atom_id res chain seq x y z
N MET A 1 22.75 14.03 -0.70
CA MET A 1 21.76 13.53 -1.71
C MET A 1 21.53 12.03 -1.60
N VAL A 2 22.56 11.17 -1.69
CA VAL A 2 22.40 9.68 -1.59
C VAL A 2 21.71 9.23 -0.30
N LYS A 3 21.99 9.87 0.85
CA LYS A 3 21.37 9.55 2.15
C LYS A 3 19.86 9.80 2.16
N LEU A 4 19.39 10.89 1.54
CA LEU A 4 17.95 11.19 1.43
C LEU A 4 17.20 10.22 0.50
N LEU A 5 17.88 9.67 -0.52
CA LEU A 5 17.30 8.61 -1.36
C LEU A 5 17.09 7.31 -0.59
N LYS A 6 17.94 7.01 0.42
CA LYS A 6 17.70 5.87 1.33
C LYS A 6 16.46 6.08 2.20
N VAL A 7 16.24 7.31 2.71
CA VAL A 7 15.02 7.68 3.45
C VAL A 7 13.78 7.54 2.56
N ALA A 8 13.87 7.91 1.28
CA ALA A 8 12.76 7.83 0.33
C ALA A 8 12.27 6.40 0.04
N ARG A 9 13.08 5.36 0.30
CA ARG A 9 12.71 3.93 0.16
C ARG A 9 12.01 3.62 -1.16
N LEU A 10 12.67 3.94 -2.28
CA LEU A 10 12.10 3.92 -3.63
C LEU A 10 11.41 2.61 -4.02
N GLN A 11 11.83 1.46 -3.44
CA GLN A 11 11.21 0.17 -3.67
C GLN A 11 9.71 0.13 -3.30
N PHE A 12 9.29 0.84 -2.26
CA PHE A 12 7.89 0.90 -1.86
C PHE A 12 7.05 1.82 -2.77
N LEU A 13 7.69 2.80 -3.42
CA LEU A 13 7.00 3.66 -4.39
C LEU A 13 6.58 2.89 -5.64
N ILE A 14 7.34 1.86 -6.04
CA ILE A 14 6.99 1.00 -7.19
C ILE A 14 5.68 0.24 -6.89
N VAL A 15 5.53 -0.29 -5.68
CA VAL A 15 4.29 -0.95 -5.24
C VAL A 15 3.13 0.04 -5.23
N GLY A 16 3.35 1.25 -4.70
CA GLY A 16 2.33 2.30 -4.70
C GLY A 16 1.92 2.74 -6.11
N LEU A 17 2.88 2.83 -7.04
CA LEU A 17 2.59 3.11 -8.45
C LEU A 17 1.73 2.01 -9.07
N SER A 18 2.07 0.73 -8.85
CA SER A 18 1.30 -0.40 -9.37
C SER A 18 -0.15 -0.37 -8.84
N LEU A 19 -0.36 -0.16 -7.53
CA LEU A 19 -1.69 -0.05 -6.94
C LEU A 19 -2.50 1.14 -7.50
N TYR A 20 -1.84 2.28 -7.74
CA TYR A 20 -2.46 3.43 -8.36
C TYR A 20 -2.86 3.15 -9.81
N VAL A 21 -1.96 2.55 -10.59
CA VAL A 21 -2.20 2.16 -12.00
C VAL A 21 -3.31 1.11 -12.07
N LEU A 22 -3.32 0.13 -11.17
CA LEU A 22 -4.38 -0.87 -11.06
C LEU A 22 -5.75 -0.19 -10.92
N GLY A 23 -5.90 0.75 -10.00
CA GLY A 23 -7.15 1.50 -9.82
C GLY A 23 -7.57 2.26 -11.08
N ALA A 24 -6.61 2.93 -11.74
CA ALA A 24 -6.87 3.66 -12.99
C ALA A 24 -7.29 2.73 -14.12
N LEU A 25 -6.63 1.59 -14.30
CA LEU A 25 -6.96 0.60 -15.31
C LEU A 25 -8.33 -0.05 -15.07
N VAL A 26 -8.67 -0.34 -13.81
CA VAL A 26 -10.02 -0.80 -13.45
C VAL A 26 -11.08 0.21 -13.93
N ALA A 27 -10.88 1.51 -13.68
CA ALA A 27 -11.81 2.53 -14.14
C ALA A 27 -11.96 2.54 -15.67
N VAL A 28 -10.85 2.39 -16.42
CA VAL A 28 -10.86 2.34 -17.90
C VAL A 28 -11.59 1.08 -18.38
N VAL A 29 -11.31 -0.08 -17.81
CA VAL A 29 -12.00 -1.34 -18.15
C VAL A 29 -13.50 -1.26 -17.85
N LEU A 30 -13.90 -0.49 -16.83
CA LEU A 30 -15.30 -0.19 -16.51
C LEU A 30 -15.90 0.96 -17.35
N GLY A 31 -15.23 1.38 -18.43
CA GLY A 31 -15.75 2.34 -19.42
C GLY A 31 -15.40 3.80 -19.14
N ALA A 32 -14.46 4.11 -18.25
CA ALA A 32 -13.94 5.47 -18.15
C ALA A 32 -12.99 5.77 -19.32
N PRO A 33 -13.00 6.98 -19.92
CA PRO A 33 -12.08 7.33 -20.97
C PRO A 33 -10.64 7.39 -20.41
N PHE A 34 -9.69 6.74 -21.11
CA PHE A 34 -8.29 6.82 -20.75
C PHE A 34 -7.72 8.22 -21.06
N SER A 35 -6.92 8.73 -20.15
CA SER A 35 -6.17 9.98 -20.34
C SER A 35 -4.80 9.88 -19.66
N LEU A 36 -3.74 9.87 -20.46
CA LEU A 36 -2.37 9.86 -19.96
C LEU A 36 -2.09 11.09 -19.08
N GLY A 37 -2.59 12.26 -19.48
CA GLY A 37 -2.43 13.50 -18.70
C GLY A 37 -3.07 13.39 -17.32
N ARG A 38 -4.30 12.84 -17.22
CA ARG A 38 -4.94 12.57 -15.92
C ARG A 38 -4.13 11.57 -15.09
N LEU A 39 -3.64 10.49 -15.72
CA LEU A 39 -2.84 9.48 -15.05
C LEU A 39 -1.58 10.08 -14.43
N LEU A 40 -0.81 10.85 -15.21
CA LEU A 40 0.44 11.42 -14.75
C LEU A 40 0.24 12.50 -13.69
N VAL A 41 -0.69 13.45 -13.89
CA VAL A 41 -0.96 14.50 -12.90
C VAL A 41 -1.60 13.93 -11.63
N GLY A 42 -2.52 12.95 -11.75
CA GLY A 42 -3.08 12.25 -10.59
C GLY A 42 -2.02 11.48 -9.80
N TYR A 43 -1.03 10.87 -10.48
CA TYR A 43 0.10 10.24 -9.76
C TYR A 43 1.00 11.27 -9.06
N LEU A 44 1.17 12.46 -9.64
CA LEU A 44 1.89 13.57 -8.99
C LEU A 44 1.16 14.09 -7.73
N VAL A 45 -0.11 13.78 -7.51
CA VAL A 45 -0.79 14.00 -6.20
C VAL A 45 -0.34 12.95 -5.19
N ILE A 46 -0.28 11.67 -5.60
CA ILE A 46 -0.02 10.53 -4.71
C ILE A 46 1.46 10.39 -4.36
N LEU A 47 2.35 10.55 -5.32
CA LEU A 47 3.79 10.34 -5.14
C LEU A 47 4.39 11.17 -4.00
N PRO A 48 4.18 12.50 -3.91
CA PRO A 48 4.69 13.28 -2.78
C PRO A 48 4.01 12.94 -1.45
N ALA A 49 2.72 12.55 -1.46
CA ALA A 49 2.05 12.06 -0.26
C ALA A 49 2.71 10.76 0.27
N GLN A 50 3.00 9.79 -0.60
CA GLN A 50 3.71 8.56 -0.21
C GLN A 50 5.13 8.85 0.29
N LEU A 51 5.87 9.70 -0.42
CA LEU A 51 7.21 10.13 0.02
C LEU A 51 7.16 10.78 1.40
N SER A 52 6.18 11.67 1.66
CA SER A 52 6.04 12.34 2.95
C SER A 52 5.91 11.36 4.11
N VAL A 53 5.23 10.22 3.89
CA VAL A 53 5.11 9.15 4.91
C VAL A 53 6.46 8.55 5.26
N HIS A 54 7.32 8.28 4.28
CA HIS A 54 8.66 7.74 4.54
C HIS A 54 9.52 8.72 5.33
N PHE A 55 9.52 10.00 4.94
CA PHE A 55 10.28 11.04 5.63
C PHE A 55 9.74 11.32 7.04
N SER A 56 8.42 11.42 7.21
CA SER A 56 7.83 11.63 8.53
C SER A 56 8.03 10.42 9.46
N ASN A 57 7.96 9.21 8.91
CA ASN A 57 8.20 7.98 9.67
C ASN A 57 9.62 7.95 10.22
N ASP A 58 10.64 8.15 9.37
CA ASP A 58 12.04 8.19 9.83
C ASP A 58 12.27 9.32 10.86
N TYR A 59 11.64 10.50 10.70
CA TYR A 59 11.76 11.61 11.64
C TYR A 59 11.19 11.30 13.01
N PHE A 60 9.97 10.71 13.09
CA PHE A 60 9.29 10.47 14.37
C PHE A 60 9.71 9.17 15.03
N ASP A 61 10.12 8.16 14.26
CA ASP A 61 10.46 6.85 14.78
C ASP A 61 11.96 6.70 15.13
N VAL A 62 12.81 7.67 14.80
CA VAL A 62 14.26 7.62 15.09
C VAL A 62 14.60 7.25 16.53
N ALA A 63 13.76 7.66 17.51
CA ALA A 63 13.98 7.33 18.93
C ALA A 63 13.69 5.85 19.27
N TYR A 64 13.01 5.12 18.37
CA TYR A 64 12.62 3.72 18.51
C TYR A 64 13.40 2.82 17.57
N ASP A 65 14.02 3.38 16.53
CA ASP A 65 14.87 2.66 15.59
C ASP A 65 16.16 2.18 16.27
N ARG A 66 16.66 1.04 15.83
CA ARG A 66 17.89 0.47 16.36
C ARG A 66 18.92 0.20 15.26
N PRO A 67 20.22 0.19 15.60
CA PRO A 67 21.27 -0.24 14.68
C PRO A 67 21.11 -1.74 14.39
N GLY A 68 20.54 -2.10 13.28
CA GLY A 68 20.37 -3.48 12.85
C GLY A 68 20.23 -3.57 11.34
N GLY A 69 20.06 -2.42 10.73
CA GLY A 69 19.86 -2.27 9.28
C GLY A 69 18.48 -2.72 8.80
N PRO A 70 17.99 -2.10 7.72
CA PRO A 70 16.74 -2.49 7.08
C PRO A 70 16.87 -3.89 6.47
N THR A 71 15.83 -4.71 6.56
CA THR A 71 15.69 -5.90 5.72
C THR A 71 15.20 -5.49 4.32
N LEU A 72 15.14 -6.44 3.38
CA LEU A 72 14.64 -6.16 2.02
C LEU A 72 13.20 -5.61 2.01
N ILE A 73 12.38 -6.01 2.98
CA ILE A 73 10.95 -5.73 3.03
C ILE A 73 10.51 -4.91 4.26
N SER A 74 11.41 -4.67 5.22
CA SER A 74 11.05 -4.06 6.51
C SER A 74 12.20 -3.24 7.11
N GLY A 75 11.90 -2.52 8.18
CA GLY A 75 12.85 -1.77 8.98
C GLY A 75 12.96 -0.29 8.61
N GLY A 76 13.31 0.53 9.60
CA GLY A 76 13.64 1.93 9.44
C GLY A 76 14.90 2.11 8.58
N GLY A 77 15.03 3.26 7.91
CA GLY A 77 16.19 3.56 7.08
C GLY A 77 17.54 3.61 7.84
N GLY A 78 17.49 3.69 9.19
CA GLY A 78 18.68 3.84 10.03
C GLY A 78 19.48 5.13 9.78
N VAL A 79 19.11 5.85 8.72
CA VAL A 79 19.87 7.02 8.23
C VAL A 79 19.96 8.13 9.29
N LEU A 80 18.88 8.38 10.01
CA LEU A 80 18.85 9.43 11.02
C LEU A 80 19.56 9.04 12.33
N LEU A 81 19.80 7.75 12.57
CA LEU A 81 20.67 7.28 13.66
C LEU A 81 22.14 7.56 13.36
N GLU A 82 22.56 7.29 12.10
CA GLU A 82 23.92 7.53 11.63
C GLU A 82 24.19 9.02 11.35
N HIS A 83 23.12 9.78 10.98
CA HIS A 83 23.18 11.16 10.52
C HIS A 83 22.14 12.04 11.21
N PRO A 84 22.29 12.33 12.53
CA PRO A 84 21.34 13.16 13.28
C PRO A 84 21.16 14.58 12.71
N GLU A 85 22.16 15.09 12.02
CA GLU A 85 22.13 16.41 11.35
C GLU A 85 21.05 16.51 10.25
N LEU A 86 20.60 15.37 9.73
CA LEU A 86 19.55 15.34 8.71
C LEU A 86 18.13 15.36 9.28
N ARG A 87 17.97 15.30 10.60
CA ARG A 87 16.65 15.19 11.24
C ARG A 87 15.74 16.37 10.89
N GLU A 88 16.17 17.60 11.10
CA GLU A 88 15.36 18.77 10.76
C GLU A 88 15.12 18.93 9.24
N PRO A 89 16.11 18.78 8.36
CA PRO A 89 15.84 18.71 6.92
C PRO A 89 14.79 17.69 6.51
N VAL A 90 14.83 16.46 7.06
CA VAL A 90 13.88 15.38 6.76
C VAL A 90 12.45 15.77 7.13
N LYS A 91 12.24 16.40 8.29
CA LYS A 91 10.94 16.92 8.73
C LYS A 91 10.37 17.96 7.74
N TRP A 92 11.20 18.95 7.36
CA TRP A 92 10.75 20.00 6.46
C TRP A 92 10.49 19.49 5.04
N ILE A 93 11.26 18.48 4.58
CA ILE A 93 10.97 17.77 3.34
C ILE A 93 9.60 17.08 3.41
N ALA A 94 9.30 16.37 4.51
CA ALA A 94 7.99 15.72 4.68
C ALA A 94 6.83 16.72 4.60
N ILE A 95 6.94 17.86 5.30
CA ILE A 95 5.93 18.93 5.27
C ILE A 95 5.81 19.53 3.86
N GLY A 96 6.95 19.83 3.21
CA GLY A 96 6.96 20.36 1.85
C GLY A 96 6.30 19.43 0.83
N LEU A 97 6.51 18.10 0.97
CA LEU A 97 5.87 17.09 0.14
C LEU A 97 4.34 17.04 0.35
N ILE A 98 3.85 17.17 1.59
CA ILE A 98 2.42 17.28 1.88
C ILE A 98 1.83 18.52 1.20
N LEU A 99 2.46 19.68 1.38
CA LEU A 99 1.99 20.92 0.76
C LEU A 99 2.01 20.84 -0.77
N PHE A 100 3.04 20.21 -1.33
CA PHE A 100 3.14 19.98 -2.77
C PHE A 100 2.04 19.03 -3.28
N SER A 101 1.76 17.93 -2.56
CA SER A 101 0.65 17.01 -2.88
C SER A 101 -0.69 17.75 -2.91
N ILE A 102 -0.96 18.60 -1.91
CA ILE A 102 -2.16 19.42 -1.82
C ILE A 102 -2.26 20.42 -2.99
N ALA A 103 -1.16 21.12 -3.30
CA ALA A 103 -1.11 22.07 -4.40
C ALA A 103 -1.37 21.41 -5.76
N VAL A 104 -0.73 20.26 -6.01
CA VAL A 104 -0.97 19.45 -7.22
C VAL A 104 -2.42 18.93 -7.24
N GLY A 105 -3.00 18.55 -6.10
CA GLY A 105 -4.41 18.14 -5.99
C GLY A 105 -5.36 19.25 -6.40
N ILE A 106 -5.12 20.49 -5.95
CA ILE A 106 -5.90 21.67 -6.36
C ILE A 106 -5.75 21.89 -7.87
N PHE A 107 -4.53 21.85 -8.40
CA PHE A 107 -4.27 21.99 -9.83
C PHE A 107 -4.98 20.91 -10.65
N PHE A 108 -4.92 19.64 -10.22
CA PHE A 108 -5.58 18.51 -10.85
C PHE A 108 -7.10 18.71 -10.94
N ILE A 109 -7.74 19.09 -9.83
CA ILE A 109 -9.19 19.32 -9.77
C ILE A 109 -9.59 20.47 -10.70
N ARG A 110 -8.79 21.55 -10.74
CA ARG A 110 -9.08 22.72 -11.59
C ARG A 110 -8.94 22.43 -13.07
N ILE A 111 -7.82 21.80 -13.48
CA ILE A 111 -7.53 21.60 -14.91
C ILE A 111 -8.43 20.56 -15.56
N TYR A 112 -8.87 19.56 -14.80
CA TYR A 112 -9.74 18.50 -15.31
C TYR A 112 -11.21 18.66 -14.90
N ALA A 113 -11.56 19.78 -14.27
CA ALA A 113 -12.91 20.10 -13.81
C ALA A 113 -13.54 19.01 -12.94
N PHE A 114 -12.75 18.40 -12.07
CA PHE A 114 -13.22 17.38 -11.13
C PHE A 114 -14.01 18.00 -9.95
N PRO A 115 -14.91 17.21 -9.31
CA PRO A 115 -15.63 17.65 -8.13
C PRO A 115 -14.70 17.96 -6.95
N TRP A 116 -14.97 19.04 -6.21
CA TRP A 116 -14.15 19.49 -5.09
C TRP A 116 -14.08 18.50 -3.90
N TRP A 117 -15.03 17.58 -3.78
CA TRP A 117 -14.95 16.56 -2.74
C TRP A 117 -13.71 15.66 -2.86
N ILE A 118 -13.11 15.53 -4.07
CA ILE A 118 -11.85 14.82 -4.29
C ILE A 118 -10.71 15.47 -3.51
N MET A 119 -10.77 16.79 -3.25
CA MET A 119 -9.79 17.46 -2.39
C MET A 119 -9.84 16.92 -0.96
N GLY A 120 -11.03 16.62 -0.45
CA GLY A 120 -11.19 15.93 0.85
C GLY A 120 -10.49 14.58 0.88
N PHE A 121 -10.51 13.84 -0.23
CA PHE A 121 -9.82 12.57 -0.38
C PHE A 121 -8.28 12.73 -0.37
N VAL A 122 -7.76 13.75 -1.06
CA VAL A 122 -6.33 14.09 -1.06
C VAL A 122 -5.86 14.50 0.34
N VAL A 123 -6.61 15.37 1.01
CA VAL A 123 -6.31 15.80 2.39
C VAL A 123 -6.34 14.62 3.35
N LEU A 124 -7.37 13.75 3.25
CA LEU A 124 -7.48 12.55 4.07
C LEU A 124 -6.27 11.64 3.91
N GLY A 125 -5.78 11.40 2.67
CA GLY A 125 -4.60 10.59 2.41
C GLY A 125 -3.34 11.13 3.09
N ASN A 126 -3.11 12.45 2.97
CA ASN A 126 -1.99 13.12 3.65
C ASN A 126 -2.12 13.07 5.19
N LEU A 127 -3.33 13.26 5.72
CA LEU A 127 -3.59 13.18 7.17
C LEU A 127 -3.36 11.75 7.71
N VAL A 128 -3.86 10.74 7.02
CA VAL A 128 -3.65 9.33 7.39
C VAL A 128 -2.16 9.01 7.41
N GLY A 129 -1.43 9.43 6.37
CA GLY A 129 0.02 9.25 6.31
C GLY A 129 0.78 9.96 7.44
N TRP A 130 0.42 11.21 7.75
CA TRP A 130 1.02 11.96 8.85
C TRP A 130 0.72 11.35 10.22
N CYS A 131 -0.56 11.05 10.50
CA CYS A 131 -1.01 10.48 11.76
C CYS A 131 -0.45 9.07 12.04
N TYR A 132 0.07 8.39 11.00
CA TYR A 132 0.70 7.08 11.15
C TYR A 132 1.85 7.14 12.16
N SER A 133 2.74 8.14 12.06
CA SER A 133 3.92 8.27 12.93
C SER A 133 3.90 9.50 13.83
N ALA A 134 3.20 10.58 13.45
CA ALA A 134 3.23 11.86 14.15
C ALA A 134 2.38 11.88 15.42
N PRO A 135 2.85 12.58 16.49
CA PRO A 135 2.02 12.86 17.64
C PRO A 135 0.87 13.81 17.26
N PRO A 136 -0.28 13.79 17.97
CA PRO A 136 -0.52 12.97 19.17
C PRO A 136 -0.96 11.54 18.86
N PHE A 137 -1.23 11.20 17.58
CA PHE A 137 -1.86 9.94 17.20
C PHE A 137 -0.87 8.76 17.26
N ARG A 138 0.25 8.82 16.55
CA ARG A 138 1.27 7.75 16.49
C ARG A 138 0.64 6.36 16.30
N LEU A 139 -0.19 6.21 15.27
CA LEU A 139 -0.99 5.01 15.06
C LEU A 139 -0.14 3.74 14.92
N SER A 140 1.04 3.86 14.29
CA SER A 140 2.02 2.77 14.14
C SER A 140 2.50 2.18 15.48
N GLN A 141 2.48 2.97 16.56
CA GLN A 141 2.96 2.54 17.87
C GLN A 141 1.84 1.99 18.77
N ARG A 142 0.56 2.21 18.39
CA ARG A 142 -0.61 1.94 19.24
C ARG A 142 -1.43 0.72 18.81
N GLY A 143 -0.94 -0.09 17.86
CA GLY A 143 -1.70 -1.23 17.33
C GLY A 143 -2.83 -0.84 16.39
N LEU A 144 -2.77 0.37 15.84
CA LEU A 144 -3.66 0.90 14.80
C LEU A 144 -2.92 1.14 13.48
N GLY A 145 -1.60 0.91 13.46
CA GLY A 145 -0.76 1.07 12.28
C GLY A 145 -1.20 0.18 11.13
N GLU A 146 -1.58 -1.06 11.44
CA GLU A 146 -2.04 -2.04 10.45
C GLU A 146 -3.33 -1.58 9.76
N LEU A 147 -4.29 -1.04 10.51
CA LEU A 147 -5.53 -0.50 9.96
C LEU A 147 -5.26 0.76 9.13
N CYS A 148 -4.39 1.64 9.63
CA CYS A 148 -3.98 2.85 8.95
C CYS A 148 -3.30 2.54 7.60
N TYR A 149 -2.32 1.64 7.60
CA TYR A 149 -1.63 1.19 6.39
C TYR A 149 -2.60 0.50 5.42
N THR A 150 -3.43 -0.42 5.93
CA THR A 150 -4.44 -1.13 5.15
C THR A 150 -5.38 -0.18 4.43
N PHE A 151 -5.84 0.86 5.13
CA PHE A 151 -6.69 1.88 4.54
C PHE A 151 -5.94 2.72 3.51
N ALA A 152 -4.71 3.15 3.81
CA ALA A 152 -3.90 3.95 2.89
C ALA A 152 -3.53 3.17 1.63
N ALA A 153 -2.85 2.03 1.76
CA ALA A 153 -2.32 1.26 0.63
C ALA A 153 -3.38 0.40 -0.05
N GLY A 154 -4.29 -0.22 0.73
CA GLY A 154 -5.31 -1.10 0.19
C GLY A 154 -6.54 -0.37 -0.37
N PHE A 155 -6.80 0.87 0.06
CA PHE A 155 -7.97 1.62 -0.39
C PHE A 155 -7.61 2.97 -1.01
N LEU A 156 -6.97 3.90 -0.27
CA LEU A 156 -6.80 5.29 -0.74
C LEU A 156 -5.95 5.37 -2.02
N VAL A 157 -4.86 4.62 -2.12
CA VAL A 157 -3.98 4.66 -3.29
C VAL A 157 -4.68 4.13 -4.54
N PRO A 158 -5.24 2.90 -4.57
CA PRO A 158 -5.95 2.41 -5.75
C PRO A 158 -7.25 3.18 -6.03
N ALA A 159 -7.96 3.64 -5.00
CA ALA A 159 -9.15 4.47 -5.19
C ALA A 159 -8.81 5.82 -5.84
N MET A 160 -7.66 6.44 -5.50
CA MET A 160 -7.23 7.65 -6.19
C MET A 160 -6.91 7.38 -7.67
N GLY A 161 -6.29 6.23 -7.99
CA GLY A 161 -6.11 5.80 -9.36
C GLY A 161 -7.44 5.70 -10.12
N TYR A 162 -8.43 5.06 -9.50
CA TYR A 162 -9.79 4.94 -10.04
C TYR A 162 -10.44 6.32 -10.25
N LEU A 163 -10.40 7.18 -9.24
CA LEU A 163 -10.93 8.53 -9.28
C LEU A 163 -10.30 9.39 -10.37
N THR A 164 -9.01 9.22 -10.60
CA THR A 164 -8.25 9.95 -11.62
C THR A 164 -8.83 9.75 -13.02
N MET A 165 -9.36 8.57 -13.35
CA MET A 165 -10.02 8.31 -14.63
C MET A 165 -11.50 8.58 -14.60
N ARG A 166 -12.21 8.13 -13.55
CA ARG A 166 -13.66 8.11 -13.47
C ARG A 166 -14.28 9.39 -12.89
N GLY A 167 -13.57 10.08 -11.98
CA GLY A 167 -14.07 11.26 -11.28
C GLY A 167 -15.08 10.97 -10.16
N ALA A 168 -15.45 9.72 -9.96
CA ALA A 168 -16.39 9.27 -8.93
C ALA A 168 -16.04 7.85 -8.47
N LEU A 169 -16.40 7.50 -7.23
CA LEU A 169 -16.40 6.12 -6.76
C LEU A 169 -17.80 5.55 -6.99
N ASP A 170 -17.88 4.47 -7.75
CA ASP A 170 -19.12 3.77 -8.01
C ASP A 170 -19.06 2.30 -7.54
N THR A 171 -20.19 1.61 -7.60
CA THR A 171 -20.30 0.22 -7.14
C THR A 171 -19.35 -0.72 -7.88
N GLY A 172 -19.13 -0.49 -9.18
CA GLY A 172 -18.22 -1.30 -10.00
C GLY A 172 -16.77 -1.20 -9.48
N GLY A 173 -16.29 0.02 -9.20
CA GLY A 173 -14.96 0.26 -8.61
C GLY A 173 -14.84 -0.36 -7.22
N MET A 174 -15.86 -0.25 -6.39
CA MET A 174 -15.83 -0.79 -5.03
C MET A 174 -15.64 -2.31 -4.99
N PHE A 175 -16.19 -3.06 -5.95
CA PHE A 175 -15.95 -4.51 -6.03
C PHE A 175 -14.46 -4.87 -6.21
N PHE A 176 -13.68 -3.99 -6.84
CA PHE A 176 -12.24 -4.19 -6.99
C PHE A 176 -11.44 -3.70 -5.78
N LEU A 177 -11.91 -2.62 -5.14
CA LEU A 177 -11.21 -2.03 -4.01
C LEU A 177 -11.29 -2.91 -2.76
N VAL A 178 -12.40 -3.62 -2.55
CA VAL A 178 -12.58 -4.48 -1.36
C VAL A 178 -11.48 -5.55 -1.21
N PRO A 179 -11.15 -6.38 -2.21
CA PRO A 179 -10.07 -7.35 -2.07
C PRO A 179 -8.69 -6.69 -1.89
N LEU A 180 -8.46 -5.49 -2.42
CA LEU A 180 -7.20 -4.77 -2.24
C LEU A 180 -7.00 -4.31 -0.79
N ILE A 181 -8.08 -3.98 -0.06
CA ILE A 181 -8.01 -3.71 1.38
C ILE A 181 -7.46 -4.93 2.12
N LEU A 182 -7.94 -6.12 1.81
CA LEU A 182 -7.46 -7.35 2.44
C LEU A 182 -5.99 -7.64 2.11
N TYR A 183 -5.57 -7.38 0.86
CA TYR A 183 -4.16 -7.46 0.48
C TYR A 183 -3.28 -6.43 1.19
N GLY A 184 -3.80 -5.23 1.46
CA GLY A 184 -3.13 -4.23 2.29
C GLY A 184 -2.81 -4.77 3.68
N LEU A 185 -3.76 -5.45 4.33
CA LEU A 185 -3.54 -6.07 5.64
C LEU A 185 -2.55 -7.25 5.55
N VAL A 186 -2.62 -8.08 4.52
CA VAL A 186 -1.62 -9.13 4.26
C VAL A 186 -0.22 -8.53 4.12
N SER A 187 -0.08 -7.44 3.39
CA SER A 187 1.21 -6.79 3.14
C SER A 187 1.83 -6.29 4.43
N ILE A 188 1.09 -5.52 5.25
CA ILE A 188 1.66 -4.96 6.49
C ILE A 188 2.01 -6.05 7.49
N LEU A 189 1.15 -7.05 7.70
CA LEU A 189 1.46 -8.16 8.60
C LEU A 189 2.69 -8.94 8.14
N SER A 190 2.90 -9.09 6.82
CA SER A 190 4.09 -9.76 6.28
C SER A 190 5.36 -8.96 6.57
N VAL A 191 5.30 -7.64 6.57
CA VAL A 191 6.43 -6.76 6.91
C VAL A 191 6.73 -6.80 8.42
N GLU A 192 5.72 -6.89 9.28
CA GLU A 192 5.89 -6.96 10.74
C GLU A 192 6.48 -8.29 11.23
N ILE A 193 6.32 -9.39 10.48
CA ILE A 193 6.81 -10.71 10.88
C ILE A 193 8.33 -10.73 11.15
N PRO A 194 9.21 -10.25 10.26
CA PRO A 194 10.64 -10.15 10.56
C PRO A 194 10.99 -9.12 11.64
N ASP A 195 10.17 -8.08 11.80
CA ASP A 195 10.44 -6.96 12.70
C ASP A 195 9.95 -7.17 14.14
N MET A 196 9.29 -8.31 14.44
CA MET A 196 8.62 -8.57 15.72
C MET A 196 9.48 -8.27 16.96
N GLU A 197 10.76 -8.69 16.97
CA GLU A 197 11.66 -8.44 18.10
C GLU A 197 12.03 -6.97 18.22
N ASP A 198 12.32 -6.34 17.09
CA ASP A 198 12.73 -4.93 17.03
C ASP A 198 11.56 -4.02 17.43
N ASP A 199 10.34 -4.34 16.99
CA ASP A 199 9.11 -3.64 17.41
C ASP A 199 8.87 -3.77 18.93
N ARG A 200 9.05 -4.98 19.50
CA ARG A 200 8.93 -5.19 20.95
C ARG A 200 9.95 -4.37 21.73
N LEU A 201 11.19 -4.36 21.27
CA LEU A 201 12.25 -3.60 21.90
C LEU A 201 12.01 -2.08 21.75
N GLY A 202 11.42 -1.62 20.64
CA GLY A 202 11.01 -0.25 20.41
C GLY A 202 9.68 0.13 21.07
N ASN A 203 9.05 -0.77 21.84
CA ASN A 203 7.75 -0.56 22.48
C ASN A 203 6.60 -0.29 21.48
N LYS A 204 6.75 -0.69 20.21
CA LYS A 204 5.68 -0.66 19.21
C LYS A 204 4.70 -1.81 19.46
N ARG A 205 3.43 -1.50 19.50
CA ARG A 205 2.37 -2.48 19.80
C ARG A 205 1.74 -3.01 18.52
N THR A 206 2.57 -3.39 17.51
CA THR A 206 2.08 -4.01 16.29
C THR A 206 1.37 -5.34 16.60
N TRP A 207 0.45 -5.77 15.74
CA TRP A 207 -0.31 -7.00 15.99
C TRP A 207 0.62 -8.22 16.11
N VAL A 208 1.67 -8.27 15.29
CA VAL A 208 2.65 -9.34 15.34
C VAL A 208 3.54 -9.23 16.60
N ALA A 209 3.94 -8.03 16.98
CA ALA A 209 4.71 -7.82 18.21
C ALA A 209 3.96 -8.29 19.45
N VAL A 210 2.65 -8.00 19.52
CA VAL A 210 1.80 -8.37 20.68
C VAL A 210 1.41 -9.85 20.67
N ARG A 211 0.97 -10.38 19.50
CA ARG A 211 0.35 -11.72 19.40
C ARG A 211 1.29 -12.80 18.84
N GLY A 212 2.46 -12.40 18.35
CA GLY A 212 3.47 -13.32 17.81
C GLY A 212 3.29 -13.66 16.33
N ARG A 213 4.36 -14.19 15.72
CA ARG A 213 4.43 -14.55 14.28
C ARG A 213 3.36 -15.55 13.85
N GLY A 214 3.08 -16.55 14.71
CA GLY A 214 2.06 -17.57 14.42
C GLY A 214 0.67 -16.98 14.21
N PHE A 215 0.31 -15.94 14.98
CA PHE A 215 -0.92 -15.17 14.77
C PHE A 215 -0.89 -14.43 13.43
N GLY A 216 0.22 -13.73 13.11
CA GLY A 216 0.39 -13.02 11.84
C GLY A 216 0.17 -13.95 10.64
N PHE A 217 0.85 -15.10 10.62
CA PHE A 217 0.69 -16.09 9.54
C PHE A 217 -0.71 -16.67 9.46
N MET A 218 -1.37 -16.89 10.59
CA MET A 218 -2.75 -17.40 10.61
C MET A 218 -3.70 -16.38 9.96
N VAL A 219 -3.59 -15.10 10.33
CA VAL A 219 -4.43 -14.03 9.75
C VAL A 219 -4.14 -13.88 8.26
N ILE A 220 -2.87 -13.85 7.85
CA ILE A 220 -2.46 -13.78 6.44
C ILE A 220 -3.08 -14.93 5.63
N GLY A 221 -2.98 -16.16 6.11
CA GLY A 221 -3.53 -17.33 5.41
C GLY A 221 -5.05 -17.23 5.21
N TRP A 222 -5.80 -16.84 6.25
CA TRP A 222 -7.25 -16.66 6.14
C TRP A 222 -7.63 -15.50 5.20
N LEU A 223 -6.93 -14.39 5.24
CA LEU A 223 -7.18 -13.26 4.35
C LEU A 223 -6.95 -13.65 2.88
N LEU A 224 -5.87 -14.36 2.59
CA LEU A 224 -5.55 -14.82 1.23
C LEU A 224 -6.56 -15.84 0.72
N LEU A 225 -7.04 -16.77 1.58
CA LEU A 225 -8.14 -17.66 1.25
C LEU A 225 -9.42 -16.89 0.95
N ALA A 226 -9.75 -15.91 1.79
CA ALA A 226 -10.95 -15.08 1.61
C ALA A 226 -10.89 -14.28 0.30
N VAL A 227 -9.76 -13.67 -0.04
CA VAL A 227 -9.59 -12.91 -1.28
C VAL A 227 -9.64 -13.81 -2.51
N THR A 228 -8.97 -14.96 -2.48
CA THR A 228 -9.03 -15.92 -3.58
C THR A 228 -10.45 -16.44 -3.77
N GLY A 229 -11.13 -16.80 -2.68
CA GLY A 229 -12.55 -17.20 -2.70
C GLY A 229 -13.46 -16.08 -3.22
N TYR A 230 -13.18 -14.83 -2.85
CA TYR A 230 -13.89 -13.66 -3.36
C TYR A 230 -13.86 -13.58 -4.89
N PHE A 231 -12.70 -13.72 -5.53
CA PHE A 231 -12.60 -13.64 -6.99
C PHE A 231 -13.37 -14.75 -7.69
N PHE A 232 -13.29 -15.99 -7.20
CA PHE A 232 -14.05 -17.10 -7.77
C PHE A 232 -15.56 -16.96 -7.53
N PHE A 233 -15.97 -16.49 -6.35
CA PHE A 233 -17.37 -16.21 -6.03
C PHE A 233 -17.94 -15.12 -6.94
N PHE A 234 -17.23 -13.99 -7.09
CA PHE A 234 -17.69 -12.87 -7.93
C PHE A 234 -17.66 -13.18 -9.39
N HIS A 235 -16.78 -14.08 -9.87
CA HIS A 235 -16.88 -14.59 -11.23
C HIS A 235 -18.25 -15.20 -11.52
N ARG A 236 -18.88 -15.84 -10.54
CA ARG A 236 -20.22 -16.48 -10.70
C ARG A 236 -21.35 -15.45 -10.77
N PHE A 237 -21.22 -14.31 -10.10
CA PHE A 237 -22.32 -13.33 -9.89
C PHE A 237 -22.09 -12.00 -10.60
N TYR A 238 -20.90 -11.71 -11.11
CA TYR A 238 -20.61 -10.46 -11.79
C TYR A 238 -21.22 -10.46 -13.20
N PRO A 239 -21.79 -9.31 -13.67
CA PRO A 239 -22.43 -9.24 -14.97
C PRO A 239 -21.44 -9.61 -16.09
N ARG A 240 -21.77 -10.61 -16.89
CA ARG A 240 -20.97 -11.06 -18.06
C ARG A 240 -20.79 -9.99 -19.15
N GLN A 241 -21.42 -8.84 -19.00
CA GLN A 241 -21.37 -7.70 -19.93
C GLN A 241 -20.08 -6.88 -19.82
N LEU A 242 -19.27 -7.07 -18.76
CA LEU A 242 -18.00 -6.38 -18.62
C LEU A 242 -16.85 -7.24 -19.18
N PRO A 243 -15.83 -6.62 -19.79
CA PRO A 243 -14.71 -7.34 -20.41
C PRO A 243 -13.73 -7.94 -19.40
N LEU A 244 -14.15 -8.16 -18.15
CA LEU A 244 -13.34 -8.62 -17.04
C LEU A 244 -13.74 -10.02 -16.60
N ASP A 245 -12.79 -10.97 -16.65
CA ASP A 245 -12.97 -12.32 -16.14
C ASP A 245 -12.27 -12.47 -14.78
N PHE A 246 -13.06 -12.47 -13.70
CA PHE A 246 -12.56 -12.65 -12.34
C PHE A 246 -11.87 -14.00 -12.10
N ARG A 247 -12.09 -15.03 -12.96
CA ARG A 247 -11.36 -16.30 -12.85
C ARG A 247 -9.87 -16.09 -13.07
N ILE A 248 -9.50 -15.23 -14.03
CA ILE A 248 -8.07 -14.93 -14.31
C ILE A 248 -7.43 -14.32 -13.07
N VAL A 249 -8.07 -13.32 -12.47
CA VAL A 249 -7.59 -12.72 -11.23
C VAL A 249 -7.57 -13.74 -10.08
N GLY A 250 -8.57 -14.62 -10.00
CA GLY A 250 -8.64 -15.71 -9.05
C GLY A 250 -7.46 -16.69 -9.18
N TYR A 251 -7.12 -17.11 -10.40
CA TYR A 251 -5.95 -17.96 -10.64
C TYR A 251 -4.63 -17.24 -10.31
N LEU A 252 -4.51 -15.96 -10.66
CA LEU A 252 -3.34 -15.16 -10.28
C LEU A 252 -3.20 -15.03 -8.77
N SER A 253 -4.31 -14.94 -8.03
CA SER A 253 -4.31 -14.84 -6.56
C SER A 253 -3.77 -16.09 -5.85
N LEU A 254 -3.64 -17.22 -6.55
CA LEU A 254 -2.96 -18.41 -6.03
C LEU A 254 -1.47 -18.17 -5.77
N LEU A 255 -0.85 -17.21 -6.47
CA LEU A 255 0.56 -16.87 -6.28
C LEU A 255 0.87 -16.47 -4.82
N PRO A 256 0.22 -15.45 -4.23
CA PRO A 256 0.43 -15.11 -2.82
C PRO A 256 -0.23 -16.11 -1.86
N LEU A 257 -1.27 -16.83 -2.28
CA LEU A 257 -1.95 -17.80 -1.43
C LEU A 257 -1.03 -18.95 -1.02
N LEU A 258 -0.22 -19.49 -1.94
CA LEU A 258 0.66 -20.64 -1.66
C LEU A 258 1.64 -20.36 -0.51
N PRO A 259 2.49 -19.31 -0.54
CA PRO A 259 3.37 -19.01 0.58
C PRO A 259 2.59 -18.58 1.84
N GLY A 260 1.42 -17.95 1.71
CA GLY A 260 0.56 -17.62 2.85
C GLY A 260 0.06 -18.86 3.58
N LEU A 261 -0.42 -19.87 2.86
CA LEU A 261 -0.81 -21.16 3.43
C LEU A 261 0.38 -21.91 4.04
N LEU A 262 1.54 -21.85 3.40
CA LEU A 262 2.75 -22.42 3.96
C LEU A 262 3.10 -21.80 5.31
N GLY A 263 3.01 -20.46 5.43
CA GLY A 263 3.20 -19.74 6.69
C GLY A 263 2.16 -20.11 7.74
N MET A 264 0.89 -20.18 7.36
CA MET A 264 -0.22 -20.55 8.24
C MET A 264 -0.08 -21.98 8.80
N ILE A 265 0.41 -22.93 8.00
CA ILE A 265 0.60 -24.33 8.41
C ILE A 265 1.86 -24.46 9.28
N LYS A 266 2.99 -23.92 8.82
CA LYS A 266 4.30 -24.10 9.50
C LYS A 266 4.45 -23.22 10.74
N LYS A 267 3.87 -22.04 10.77
CA LYS A 267 3.98 -21.05 11.86
C LYS A 267 5.39 -20.93 12.45
N PRO A 268 6.42 -20.66 11.64
CA PRO A 268 7.79 -20.66 12.15
C PRO A 268 7.97 -19.63 13.27
N ALA A 269 8.52 -20.09 14.40
CA ALA A 269 8.78 -19.22 15.57
C ALA A 269 10.08 -18.42 15.39
N GLU A 270 11.09 -19.02 14.75
CA GLU A 270 12.40 -18.39 14.54
C GLU A 270 12.35 -17.28 13.49
N LYS A 271 13.14 -16.21 13.71
CA LYS A 271 13.17 -15.00 12.87
C LYS A 271 13.49 -15.32 11.40
N GLN A 272 14.56 -16.08 11.14
CA GLN A 272 15.02 -16.35 9.77
C GLN A 272 14.03 -17.14 8.90
N PRO A 273 13.53 -18.32 9.32
CA PRO A 273 12.51 -19.05 8.56
C PRO A 273 11.22 -18.24 8.35
N ALA A 274 10.80 -17.49 9.38
CA ALA A 274 9.63 -16.64 9.29
C ALA A 274 9.81 -15.49 8.30
N ALA A 275 10.94 -14.79 8.36
CA ALA A 275 11.28 -13.71 7.43
C ALA A 275 11.33 -14.22 5.98
N LYS A 276 11.88 -15.42 5.74
CA LYS A 276 11.91 -16.01 4.39
C LYS A 276 10.50 -16.21 3.81
N ILE A 277 9.59 -16.78 4.59
CA ILE A 277 8.20 -16.98 4.12
C ILE A 277 7.50 -15.62 3.93
N ALA A 278 7.66 -14.68 4.86
CA ALA A 278 7.09 -13.34 4.76
C ALA A 278 7.60 -12.60 3.51
N THR A 279 8.89 -12.70 3.20
CA THR A 279 9.47 -12.14 1.97
C THR A 279 8.85 -12.77 0.72
N TRP A 280 8.62 -14.08 0.71
CA TRP A 280 7.95 -14.74 -0.41
C TRP A 280 6.51 -14.27 -0.59
N ILE A 281 5.77 -14.02 0.51
CA ILE A 281 4.41 -13.45 0.44
C ILE A 281 4.47 -12.07 -0.21
N VAL A 282 5.37 -11.19 0.22
CA VAL A 282 5.52 -9.84 -0.34
C VAL A 282 5.90 -9.87 -1.82
N ILE A 283 6.88 -10.71 -2.20
CA ILE A 283 7.29 -10.86 -3.60
C ILE A 283 6.13 -11.36 -4.46
N THR A 284 5.41 -12.38 -4.01
CA THR A 284 4.29 -12.94 -4.78
C THR A 284 3.09 -12.00 -4.85
N LEU A 285 2.87 -11.15 -3.83
CA LEU A 285 1.90 -10.04 -3.91
C LEU A 285 2.30 -9.01 -4.98
N ALA A 286 3.58 -8.63 -5.04
CA ALA A 286 4.07 -7.70 -6.06
C ALA A 286 3.93 -8.30 -7.47
N VAL A 287 4.30 -9.56 -7.64
CA VAL A 287 4.15 -10.29 -8.92
C VAL A 287 2.66 -10.39 -9.31
N PHE A 288 1.79 -10.72 -8.36
CA PHE A 288 0.34 -10.74 -8.58
C PHE A 288 -0.16 -9.38 -9.07
N SER A 289 0.22 -8.28 -8.41
CA SER A 289 -0.19 -6.92 -8.82
C SER A 289 0.25 -6.60 -10.25
N ILE A 290 1.51 -6.90 -10.60
CA ILE A 290 2.05 -6.67 -11.95
C ILE A 290 1.27 -7.48 -13.01
N PHE A 291 0.95 -8.75 -12.73
CA PHE A 291 0.18 -9.57 -13.68
C PHE A 291 -1.27 -9.08 -13.82
N VAL A 292 -1.89 -8.62 -12.74
CA VAL A 292 -3.23 -8.01 -12.78
C VAL A 292 -3.19 -6.71 -13.58
N ASP A 293 -2.19 -5.85 -13.37
CA ASP A 293 -1.99 -4.63 -14.16
C ASP A 293 -1.82 -4.96 -15.64
N GLY A 294 -1.00 -5.97 -15.98
CA GLY A 294 -0.82 -6.44 -17.35
C GLY A 294 -2.11 -6.96 -17.98
N TYR A 295 -2.90 -7.72 -17.23
CA TYR A 295 -4.19 -8.21 -17.68
C TYR A 295 -5.19 -7.07 -17.92
N LEU A 296 -5.28 -6.11 -16.99
CA LEU A 296 -6.16 -4.95 -17.14
C LEU A 296 -5.71 -4.04 -18.29
N LEU A 297 -4.39 -3.87 -18.48
CA LEU A 297 -3.85 -3.12 -19.62
C LEU A 297 -4.20 -3.78 -20.96
N TYR A 298 -4.09 -5.10 -21.05
CA TYR A 298 -4.53 -5.86 -22.22
C TYR A 298 -6.02 -5.64 -22.50
N LEU A 299 -6.89 -5.68 -21.48
CA LEU A 299 -8.30 -5.40 -21.64
C LEU A 299 -8.56 -3.96 -22.07
N ALA A 300 -7.91 -3.00 -21.43
CA ALA A 300 -8.03 -1.58 -21.75
C ALA A 300 -7.60 -1.30 -23.21
N SER A 301 -6.52 -1.92 -23.70
CA SER A 301 -6.05 -1.75 -25.09
C SER A 301 -7.03 -2.28 -26.15
N ARG A 302 -7.97 -3.13 -25.78
CA ARG A 302 -9.04 -3.60 -26.68
C ARG A 302 -10.29 -2.71 -26.69
N LEU A 303 -10.37 -1.78 -25.75
CA LEU A 303 -11.49 -0.84 -25.61
C LEU A 303 -11.14 0.55 -26.16
N LEU A 304 -9.84 0.86 -26.31
CA LEU A 304 -9.30 2.06 -26.94
C LEU A 304 -9.16 1.86 -28.43
#